data_66d18915c687c4f33b8656ff38f49e03
#
_entry.id   66d18915c687c4f33b8656ff38f49e03
#
_cell.length_a   1.000
_cell.length_b   1.000
_cell.length_c   1.000
_cell.angle_alpha   90.00
_cell.angle_beta   90.00
_cell.angle_gamma   90.00
#
_symmetry.space_group_name_H-M   'P 1'
#
loop_
_entity.id
_entity.type
_entity.pdbx_description
1 polymer ?
#
loop_
_entity_poly.entity_id
_entity_poly.type
_entity_poly.pdbx_seq_one_letter_code
_entity_poly.pdbx_strand_id
1 'polypeptide(L)'
;MTARIGVITFPGSLDDADARRAVRLAGGEPVALWHGSHDLDGVDALILPGGFSYGDYLRAGAIAALAPIMSEVTDAARGGMPVLGICNGFQMLVEAHLLPGGLIRNAHQQFIRRDQRLRVENTSTAWTSDFTDGEEIIIPLKNADGGYIADADTLARIEGEGLVAFRYLGVNPNGSLNDIAGLRNERGNVVGLMPHPEHAVEEGFGPDTRLAMRSGVDGRRFFTSAVASLVAAA
;
A
#
# COMPACT_ATOMS: atom_id res chain seq x y z
N MET A 1 7.50 -23.84 4.06
CA MET A 1 8.53 -22.78 4.25
C MET A 1 7.86 -21.56 4.86
N THR A 2 8.59 -20.69 5.56
CA THR A 2 8.04 -19.44 6.10
C THR A 2 8.23 -18.37 5.02
N ALA A 3 7.17 -17.64 4.66
CA ALA A 3 7.24 -16.55 3.69
C ALA A 3 8.13 -15.41 4.24
N ARG A 4 9.14 -15.01 3.48
CA ARG A 4 10.08 -13.94 3.81
C ARG A 4 9.63 -12.65 3.10
N ILE A 5 9.27 -11.62 3.86
CA ILE A 5 8.74 -10.37 3.30
C ILE A 5 9.67 -9.21 3.64
N GLY A 6 10.29 -8.64 2.61
CA GLY A 6 11.16 -7.48 2.71
C GLY A 6 10.38 -6.21 3.01
N VAL A 7 10.78 -5.47 4.03
CA VAL A 7 10.23 -4.14 4.35
C VAL A 7 11.34 -3.12 4.20
N ILE A 8 11.17 -2.20 3.25
CA ILE A 8 12.21 -1.25 2.87
C ILE A 8 12.11 0.00 3.74
N THR A 9 13.23 0.37 4.40
CA THR A 9 13.33 1.62 5.15
C THR A 9 14.05 2.67 4.30
N PHE A 10 13.40 3.82 4.09
CA PHE A 10 13.98 5.01 3.49
C PHE A 10 14.24 6.08 4.56
N PRO A 11 15.15 7.04 4.33
CA PRO A 11 15.21 8.22 5.18
C PRO A 11 13.85 8.92 5.23
N GLY A 12 13.23 8.98 6.42
CA GLY A 12 11.88 9.52 6.61
C GLY A 12 10.73 8.50 6.54
N SER A 13 11.01 7.20 6.38
CA SER A 13 10.00 6.16 6.66
C SER A 13 9.58 6.21 8.11
N LEU A 14 8.28 6.08 8.38
CA LEU A 14 7.72 6.11 9.74
C LEU A 14 7.05 4.79 10.13
N ASP A 15 6.52 4.07 9.16
CA ASP A 15 5.65 2.91 9.38
C ASP A 15 6.33 1.56 9.04
N ASP A 16 7.65 1.56 8.82
CA ASP A 16 8.43 0.36 8.51
C ASP A 16 8.46 -0.63 9.68
N ALA A 17 8.53 -0.14 10.92
CA ALA A 17 8.45 -0.98 12.11
C ALA A 17 7.06 -1.62 12.26
N ASP A 18 5.99 -0.87 11.99
CA ASP A 18 4.61 -1.37 12.03
C ASP A 18 4.34 -2.38 10.91
N ALA A 19 4.85 -2.15 9.71
CA ALA A 19 4.77 -3.11 8.61
C ALA A 19 5.49 -4.43 8.96
N ARG A 20 6.71 -4.37 9.53
CA ARG A 20 7.42 -5.58 10.01
C ARG A 20 6.65 -6.30 11.12
N ARG A 21 6.00 -5.54 12.02
CA ARG A 21 5.14 -6.12 13.06
C ARG A 21 3.93 -6.81 12.44
N ALA A 22 3.27 -6.20 11.46
CA ALA A 22 2.13 -6.78 10.76
C ALA A 22 2.49 -8.10 10.07
N VAL A 23 3.64 -8.17 9.40
CA VAL A 23 4.16 -9.40 8.80
C VAL A 23 4.35 -10.51 9.85
N ARG A 24 4.96 -10.20 11.02
CA ARG A 24 5.10 -11.20 12.10
C ARG A 24 3.76 -11.70 12.62
N LEU A 25 2.79 -10.81 12.82
CA LEU A 25 1.46 -11.17 13.30
C LEU A 25 0.68 -12.02 12.29
N ALA A 26 1.00 -11.91 11.01
CA ALA A 26 0.46 -12.75 9.95
C ALA A 26 1.18 -14.10 9.81
N GLY A 27 2.25 -14.35 10.57
CA GLY A 27 3.03 -15.60 10.52
C GLY A 27 4.16 -15.61 9.49
N GLY A 28 4.47 -14.47 8.86
CA GLY A 28 5.62 -14.29 7.96
C GLY A 28 6.90 -13.89 8.70
N GLU A 29 8.03 -14.00 8.01
CA GLU A 29 9.34 -13.52 8.45
C GLU A 29 9.62 -12.14 7.83
N PRO A 30 9.62 -11.03 8.59
CA PRO A 30 9.97 -9.73 8.05
C PRO A 30 11.48 -9.58 7.93
N VAL A 31 11.94 -9.17 6.76
CA VAL A 31 13.34 -8.83 6.47
C VAL A 31 13.46 -7.31 6.35
N ALA A 32 14.34 -6.71 7.15
CA ALA A 32 14.58 -5.26 7.07
C ALA A 32 15.55 -4.97 5.93
N LEU A 33 15.10 -4.19 4.95
CA LEU A 33 15.91 -3.75 3.81
C LEU A 33 16.17 -2.25 3.90
N TRP A 34 17.37 -1.82 3.49
CA TRP A 34 17.77 -0.42 3.50
C TRP A 34 17.78 0.17 2.09
N HIS A 35 17.27 1.40 1.93
CA HIS A 35 17.13 2.07 0.63
C HIS A 35 18.41 2.14 -0.21
N GLY A 36 19.58 2.12 0.43
CA GLY A 36 20.90 2.15 -0.22
C GLY A 36 21.43 0.76 -0.64
N SER A 37 20.71 -0.32 -0.35
CA SER A 37 21.08 -1.67 -0.75
C SER A 37 20.84 -1.88 -2.26
N HIS A 38 21.59 -2.82 -2.83
CA HIS A 38 21.38 -3.39 -4.15
C HIS A 38 21.02 -4.88 -4.06
N ASP A 39 20.56 -5.33 -2.90
CA ASP A 39 20.18 -6.72 -2.67
C ASP A 39 18.84 -6.75 -1.92
N LEU A 40 17.98 -7.66 -2.32
CA LEU A 40 16.69 -7.93 -1.70
C LEU A 40 16.75 -9.09 -0.70
N ASP A 41 17.92 -9.59 -0.37
CA ASP A 41 18.16 -10.66 0.63
C ASP A 41 17.31 -11.93 0.40
N GLY A 42 16.97 -12.24 -0.85
CA GLY A 42 16.21 -13.43 -1.21
C GLY A 42 14.81 -13.48 -0.58
N VAL A 43 14.12 -12.35 -0.49
CA VAL A 43 12.73 -12.28 -0.01
C VAL A 43 11.73 -12.73 -1.08
N ASP A 44 10.55 -13.16 -0.63
CA ASP A 44 9.48 -13.66 -1.51
C ASP A 44 8.50 -12.54 -1.92
N ALA A 45 8.44 -11.44 -1.17
CA ALA A 45 7.61 -10.27 -1.44
C ALA A 45 8.20 -9.01 -0.81
N LEU A 46 7.73 -7.83 -1.22
CA LEU A 46 8.22 -6.53 -0.76
C LEU A 46 7.10 -5.63 -0.25
N ILE A 47 7.42 -4.84 0.78
CA ILE A 47 6.57 -3.75 1.28
C ILE A 47 7.37 -2.45 1.27
N LEU A 48 6.82 -1.43 0.60
CA LEU A 48 7.24 -0.04 0.69
C LEU A 48 6.31 0.64 1.70
N PRO A 49 6.80 0.99 2.89
CA PRO A 49 5.96 1.49 3.98
C PRO A 49 5.59 2.95 3.82
N GLY A 50 4.69 3.41 4.70
CA GLY A 50 4.33 4.81 4.83
C GLY A 50 5.41 5.66 5.51
N GLY A 51 5.25 6.98 5.38
CA GLY A 51 6.15 7.98 5.93
C GLY A 51 6.22 9.22 5.04
N PHE A 52 7.36 9.89 5.12
CA PHE A 52 7.70 11.07 4.32
C PHE A 52 9.14 10.89 3.79
N SER A 53 9.31 9.95 2.88
CA SER A 53 10.64 9.58 2.37
C SER A 53 11.36 10.79 1.79
N TYR A 54 12.60 11.00 2.26
CA TYR A 54 13.42 12.17 1.93
C TYR A 54 12.72 13.52 2.18
N GLY A 55 11.76 13.56 3.15
CA GLY A 55 11.00 14.76 3.50
C GLY A 55 9.98 15.21 2.45
N ASP A 56 9.61 14.35 1.50
CA ASP A 56 8.72 14.63 0.36
C ASP A 56 9.17 15.83 -0.48
N TYR A 57 10.46 16.16 -0.45
CA TYR A 57 11.04 17.19 -1.30
C TYR A 57 10.81 16.86 -2.78
N LEU A 58 10.60 17.87 -3.59
CA LEU A 58 10.18 17.83 -4.99
C LEU A 58 8.70 17.42 -5.10
N ARG A 59 8.32 16.21 -4.77
CA ARG A 59 6.98 15.68 -4.52
C ARG A 59 7.09 14.31 -3.81
N ALA A 60 6.02 13.91 -3.14
CA ALA A 60 6.01 12.70 -2.33
C ALA A 60 6.38 11.45 -3.16
N GLY A 61 7.35 10.68 -2.67
CA GLY A 61 7.84 9.47 -3.32
C GLY A 61 8.88 9.68 -4.43
N ALA A 62 8.99 10.88 -5.03
CA ALA A 62 9.81 11.10 -6.23
C ALA A 62 11.31 10.83 -6.02
N ILE A 63 11.88 11.31 -4.91
CA ILE A 63 13.31 11.07 -4.63
C ILE A 63 13.52 9.60 -4.24
N ALA A 64 12.60 9.03 -3.47
CA ALA A 64 12.69 7.63 -3.08
C ALA A 64 12.65 6.66 -4.28
N ALA A 65 11.86 6.98 -5.32
CA ALA A 65 11.82 6.19 -6.56
C ALA A 65 13.18 6.10 -7.28
N LEU A 66 14.13 6.99 -6.95
CA LEU A 66 15.51 6.99 -7.48
C LEU A 66 16.51 6.33 -6.53
N ALA A 67 16.09 5.83 -5.37
CA ALA A 67 16.98 5.16 -4.44
C ALA A 67 17.56 3.87 -5.03
N PRO A 68 18.80 3.49 -4.66
CA PRO A 68 19.46 2.30 -5.21
C PRO A 68 18.61 1.05 -5.20
N ILE A 69 17.94 0.74 -4.08
CA ILE A 69 17.10 -0.45 -3.95
C ILE A 69 15.89 -0.44 -4.91
N MET A 70 15.45 0.72 -5.41
CA MET A 70 14.26 0.80 -6.28
C MET A 70 14.50 0.25 -7.69
N SER A 71 15.77 0.13 -8.12
CA SER A 71 16.11 -0.64 -9.32
C SER A 71 15.75 -2.11 -9.11
N GLU A 72 16.20 -2.69 -8.01
CA GLU A 72 15.95 -4.10 -7.66
C GLU A 72 14.46 -4.37 -7.43
N VAL A 73 13.75 -3.45 -6.75
CA VAL A 73 12.30 -3.51 -6.56
C VAL A 73 11.57 -3.53 -7.90
N THR A 74 11.97 -2.64 -8.82
CA THR A 74 11.35 -2.52 -10.14
C THR A 74 11.56 -3.79 -10.97
N ASP A 75 12.76 -4.33 -10.97
CA ASP A 75 13.08 -5.56 -11.71
C ASP A 75 12.38 -6.78 -11.09
N ALA A 76 12.35 -6.90 -9.77
CA ALA A 76 11.61 -7.94 -9.06
C ALA A 76 10.10 -7.86 -9.33
N ALA A 77 9.50 -6.66 -9.28
CA ALA A 77 8.09 -6.43 -9.59
C ALA A 77 7.75 -6.81 -11.04
N ARG A 78 8.60 -6.42 -12.00
CA ARG A 78 8.47 -6.84 -13.41
C ARG A 78 8.64 -8.35 -13.57
N GLY A 79 9.48 -8.97 -12.76
CA GLY A 79 9.64 -10.43 -12.66
C GLY A 79 8.42 -11.15 -12.09
N GLY A 80 7.50 -10.43 -11.43
CA GLY A 80 6.27 -10.96 -10.85
C GLY A 80 6.28 -11.09 -9.33
N MET A 81 7.32 -10.62 -8.66
CA MET A 81 7.35 -10.58 -7.19
C MET A 81 6.20 -9.72 -6.66
N PRO A 82 5.45 -10.19 -5.65
CA PRO A 82 4.42 -9.37 -5.00
C PRO A 82 5.02 -8.15 -4.30
N VAL A 83 4.46 -6.97 -4.58
CA VAL A 83 4.88 -5.70 -3.98
C VAL A 83 3.67 -4.95 -3.45
N LEU A 84 3.74 -4.50 -2.19
CA LEU A 84 2.74 -3.64 -1.56
C LEU A 84 3.34 -2.26 -1.27
N GLY A 85 2.71 -1.19 -1.76
CA GLY A 85 3.03 0.18 -1.39
C GLY A 85 1.94 0.78 -0.50
N ILE A 86 2.31 1.22 0.71
CA ILE A 86 1.39 1.81 1.67
C ILE A 86 1.65 3.31 1.76
N CYS A 87 0.64 4.15 1.53
CA CYS A 87 0.71 5.61 1.65
C CYS A 87 1.90 6.18 0.84
N ASN A 88 2.99 6.56 1.48
CA ASN A 88 4.21 7.00 0.80
C ASN A 88 4.80 5.92 -0.13
N GLY A 89 4.68 4.65 0.23
CA GLY A 89 5.04 3.53 -0.64
C GLY A 89 4.20 3.47 -1.92
N PHE A 90 2.90 3.79 -1.85
CA PHE A 90 2.06 3.90 -3.05
C PHE A 90 2.52 5.06 -3.95
N GLN A 91 2.87 6.21 -3.36
CA GLN A 91 3.46 7.33 -4.08
C GLN A 91 4.75 6.93 -4.80
N MET A 92 5.63 6.16 -4.14
CA MET A 92 6.86 5.64 -4.76
C MET A 92 6.57 4.70 -5.94
N LEU A 93 5.56 3.81 -5.82
CA LEU A 93 5.19 2.89 -6.90
C LEU A 93 4.66 3.62 -8.14
N VAL A 94 3.92 4.72 -7.94
CA VAL A 94 3.45 5.58 -9.03
C VAL A 94 4.62 6.33 -9.67
N GLU A 95 5.51 6.92 -8.88
CA GLU A 95 6.71 7.62 -9.37
C GLU A 95 7.69 6.67 -10.09
N ALA A 96 7.75 5.40 -9.68
CA ALA A 96 8.55 4.36 -10.35
C ALA A 96 7.83 3.75 -11.57
N HIS A 97 6.64 4.26 -11.94
CA HIS A 97 5.81 3.74 -13.04
C HIS A 97 5.45 2.25 -12.93
N LEU A 98 5.37 1.73 -11.71
CA LEU A 98 4.87 0.39 -11.42
C LEU A 98 3.33 0.38 -11.27
N LEU A 99 2.75 1.54 -11.00
CA LEU A 99 1.31 1.80 -11.00
C LEU A 99 1.00 3.07 -11.82
N PRO A 100 -0.15 3.13 -12.51
CA PRO A 100 -0.50 4.27 -13.35
C PRO A 100 -0.97 5.49 -12.55
N GLY A 101 -0.97 6.66 -13.19
CA GLY A 101 -1.51 7.92 -12.65
C GLY A 101 -0.53 8.72 -11.81
N GLY A 102 -1.06 9.47 -10.85
CA GLY A 102 -0.31 10.37 -9.97
C GLY A 102 -1.00 10.57 -8.62
N LEU A 103 -0.23 10.96 -7.61
CA LEU A 103 -0.75 11.36 -6.30
C LEU A 103 -0.37 12.80 -6.02
N ILE A 104 -1.35 13.61 -5.66
CA ILE A 104 -1.20 15.04 -5.42
C ILE A 104 -1.72 15.42 -4.04
N ARG A 105 -1.50 16.69 -3.68
CA ARG A 105 -2.01 17.30 -2.47
C ARG A 105 -3.51 17.09 -2.33
N ASN A 106 -3.96 16.78 -1.10
CA ASN A 106 -5.38 16.67 -0.79
C ASN A 106 -6.15 17.91 -1.26
N ALA A 107 -7.33 17.73 -1.82
CA ALA A 107 -8.14 18.83 -2.37
C ALA A 107 -8.40 19.96 -1.38
N HIS A 108 -8.52 19.66 -0.08
CA HIS A 108 -8.71 20.63 0.99
C HIS A 108 -7.39 21.20 1.57
N GLN A 109 -6.22 20.85 1.01
CA GLN A 109 -4.89 21.35 1.35
C GLN A 109 -4.43 21.06 2.81
N GLN A 110 -5.08 20.15 3.50
CA GLN A 110 -4.78 19.82 4.89
C GLN A 110 -4.32 18.36 5.03
N PHE A 111 -3.52 18.09 6.05
CA PHE A 111 -3.28 16.73 6.51
C PHE A 111 -4.56 16.17 7.12
N ILE A 112 -4.92 14.94 6.77
CA ILE A 112 -6.07 14.24 7.32
C ILE A 112 -5.62 12.99 8.06
N ARG A 113 -6.27 12.70 9.20
CA ARG A 113 -6.16 11.43 9.94
C ARG A 113 -7.54 11.00 10.38
N ARG A 114 -7.94 9.81 9.97
CA ARG A 114 -9.24 9.22 10.36
C ARG A 114 -9.25 7.71 10.06
N ASP A 115 -10.23 7.00 10.66
CA ASP A 115 -10.61 5.69 10.17
C ASP A 115 -11.48 5.86 8.93
N GLN A 116 -11.17 5.14 7.88
CA GLN A 116 -11.80 5.28 6.59
C GLN A 116 -12.42 3.95 6.15
N ARG A 117 -13.71 3.99 5.77
CA ARG A 117 -14.37 2.86 5.13
C ARG A 117 -13.88 2.75 3.69
N LEU A 118 -13.56 1.52 3.31
CA LEU A 118 -13.14 1.15 1.96
C LEU A 118 -14.01 0.03 1.44
N ARG A 119 -14.21 -0.04 0.13
CA ARG A 119 -14.71 -1.20 -0.57
C ARG A 119 -13.56 -1.90 -1.27
N VAL A 120 -13.48 -3.21 -1.11
CA VAL A 120 -12.55 -4.07 -1.86
C VAL A 120 -13.11 -4.27 -3.26
N GLU A 121 -12.39 -3.81 -4.29
CA GLU A 121 -12.81 -3.89 -5.70
C GLU A 121 -12.15 -5.06 -6.44
N ASN A 122 -11.06 -5.59 -5.88
CA ASN A 122 -10.30 -6.66 -6.51
C ASN A 122 -9.65 -7.57 -5.48
N THR A 123 -9.92 -8.87 -5.60
CA THR A 123 -9.42 -9.92 -4.70
C THR A 123 -8.41 -10.86 -5.36
N SER A 124 -7.98 -10.56 -6.59
CA SER A 124 -7.12 -11.45 -7.38
C SER A 124 -5.61 -11.18 -7.21
N THR A 125 -5.21 -10.53 -6.12
CA THR A 125 -3.79 -10.26 -5.82
C THR A 125 -3.32 -11.06 -4.61
N ALA A 126 -2.00 -11.24 -4.48
CA ALA A 126 -1.41 -11.86 -3.29
C ALA A 126 -1.78 -11.11 -1.99
N TRP A 127 -2.09 -9.82 -2.07
CA TRP A 127 -2.40 -8.96 -0.91
C TRP A 127 -3.88 -8.89 -0.57
N THR A 128 -4.76 -9.44 -1.43
CA THR A 128 -6.22 -9.28 -1.31
C THR A 128 -6.99 -10.60 -1.36
N SER A 129 -6.33 -11.75 -1.44
CA SER A 129 -6.94 -13.06 -1.64
C SER A 129 -7.84 -13.53 -0.48
N ASP A 130 -7.66 -13.00 0.74
CA ASP A 130 -8.49 -13.31 1.91
C ASP A 130 -9.76 -12.44 1.99
N PHE A 131 -9.95 -11.48 1.08
CA PHE A 131 -11.14 -10.63 1.04
C PHE A 131 -12.18 -11.19 0.07
N THR A 132 -13.40 -10.70 0.22
CA THR A 132 -14.49 -10.94 -0.72
C THR A 132 -14.71 -9.70 -1.59
N ASP A 133 -15.01 -9.90 -2.86
CA ASP A 133 -15.31 -8.81 -3.78
C ASP A 133 -16.52 -7.99 -3.29
N GLY A 134 -16.37 -6.67 -3.31
CA GLY A 134 -17.39 -5.76 -2.77
C GLY A 134 -17.40 -5.65 -1.23
N GLU A 135 -16.55 -6.36 -0.50
CA GLU A 135 -16.48 -6.30 0.95
C GLU A 135 -16.11 -4.90 1.44
N GLU A 136 -16.78 -4.47 2.53
CA GLU A 136 -16.45 -3.22 3.21
C GLU A 136 -15.51 -3.48 4.38
N ILE A 137 -14.42 -2.72 4.43
CA ILE A 137 -13.42 -2.77 5.49
C ILE A 137 -13.16 -1.37 6.06
N ILE A 138 -12.59 -1.30 7.25
CA ILE A 138 -12.22 -0.05 7.91
C ILE A 138 -10.71 -0.02 8.14
N ILE A 139 -10.01 0.90 7.48
CA ILE A 139 -8.56 1.05 7.56
C ILE A 139 -8.20 2.48 7.97
N PRO A 140 -7.26 2.68 8.92
CA PRO A 140 -6.76 4.00 9.26
C PRO A 140 -6.14 4.70 8.05
N LEU A 141 -6.44 5.99 7.91
CA LEU A 141 -5.91 6.86 6.86
C LEU A 141 -5.20 8.05 7.49
N LYS A 142 -4.03 8.40 6.98
CA LYS A 142 -3.27 9.60 7.36
C LYS A 142 -2.43 10.07 6.17
N ASN A 143 -2.74 11.22 5.59
CA ASN A 143 -1.97 11.78 4.48
C ASN A 143 -2.22 13.29 4.28
N ALA A 144 -1.29 13.94 3.59
CA ALA A 144 -1.42 15.30 3.05
C ALA A 144 -1.49 15.29 1.52
N ASP A 145 -0.88 14.30 0.88
CA ASP A 145 -0.73 14.16 -0.57
C ASP A 145 -1.27 12.79 -1.01
N GLY A 146 -2.59 12.61 -0.85
CA GLY A 146 -3.27 11.34 -1.12
C GLY A 146 -4.29 11.40 -2.25
N GLY A 147 -4.50 12.55 -2.87
CA GLY A 147 -5.45 12.73 -3.96
C GLY A 147 -4.98 12.06 -5.25
N TYR A 148 -5.60 10.95 -5.64
CA TYR A 148 -5.26 10.25 -6.86
C TYR A 148 -5.77 11.00 -8.10
N ILE A 149 -4.90 11.15 -9.12
CA ILE A 149 -5.22 11.76 -10.42
C ILE A 149 -4.71 10.90 -11.56
N ALA A 150 -5.40 10.99 -12.70
CA ALA A 150 -4.99 10.43 -13.98
C ALA A 150 -5.62 11.24 -15.12
N ASP A 151 -5.04 11.21 -16.32
CA ASP A 151 -5.73 11.68 -17.51
C ASP A 151 -6.93 10.78 -17.86
N ALA A 152 -7.79 11.27 -18.77
CA ALA A 152 -9.04 10.57 -19.10
C ALA A 152 -8.82 9.17 -19.69
N ASP A 153 -7.79 8.99 -20.52
CA ASP A 153 -7.51 7.69 -21.17
C ASP A 153 -6.96 6.70 -20.16
N THR A 154 -6.04 7.14 -19.30
CA THR A 154 -5.50 6.34 -18.20
C THR A 154 -6.61 5.94 -17.22
N LEU A 155 -7.49 6.88 -16.86
CA LEU A 155 -8.61 6.58 -15.96
C LEU A 155 -9.59 5.58 -16.58
N ALA A 156 -9.93 5.74 -17.85
CA ALA A 156 -10.80 4.82 -18.58
C ALA A 156 -10.19 3.40 -18.64
N ARG A 157 -8.87 3.30 -18.85
CA ARG A 157 -8.15 2.02 -18.84
C ARG A 157 -8.17 1.37 -17.44
N ILE A 158 -7.88 2.13 -16.38
CA ILE A 158 -7.91 1.64 -14.99
C ILE A 158 -9.28 1.04 -14.65
N GLU A 159 -10.35 1.75 -15.02
CA GLU A 159 -11.73 1.28 -14.79
C GLU A 159 -12.06 0.07 -15.66
N GLY A 160 -11.75 0.12 -16.94
CA GLY A 160 -12.08 -0.92 -17.91
C GLY A 160 -11.36 -2.24 -17.69
N GLU A 161 -10.13 -2.20 -17.17
CA GLU A 161 -9.29 -3.37 -16.89
C GLU A 161 -9.40 -3.85 -15.44
N GLY A 162 -10.24 -3.22 -14.60
CA GLY A 162 -10.43 -3.59 -13.21
C GLY A 162 -9.14 -3.44 -12.37
N LEU A 163 -8.38 -2.36 -12.61
CA LEU A 163 -7.14 -2.08 -11.88
C LEU A 163 -7.36 -1.37 -10.55
N VAL A 164 -8.59 -0.95 -10.25
CA VAL A 164 -8.92 -0.42 -8.93
C VAL A 164 -8.93 -1.58 -7.93
N ALA A 165 -8.10 -1.48 -6.88
CA ALA A 165 -8.06 -2.46 -5.81
C ALA A 165 -8.99 -2.08 -4.65
N PHE A 166 -9.08 -0.78 -4.34
CA PHE A 166 -9.88 -0.25 -3.24
C PHE A 166 -10.51 1.10 -3.60
N ARG A 167 -11.74 1.34 -3.11
CA ARG A 167 -12.39 2.66 -3.18
C ARG A 167 -12.77 3.17 -1.80
N TYR A 168 -12.69 4.48 -1.65
CA TYR A 168 -13.25 5.17 -0.49
C TYR A 168 -14.78 5.06 -0.48
N LEU A 169 -15.36 4.81 0.69
CA LEU A 169 -16.80 4.79 0.90
C LEU A 169 -17.26 5.94 1.79
N GLY A 170 -18.42 6.50 1.44
CA GLY A 170 -19.04 7.62 2.14
C GLY A 170 -18.40 8.94 1.76
N VAL A 171 -17.41 9.39 2.52
CA VAL A 171 -16.70 10.64 2.23
C VAL A 171 -15.39 10.34 1.53
N ASN A 172 -15.16 10.95 0.37
CA ASN A 172 -13.84 10.96 -0.27
C ASN A 172 -12.91 11.89 0.54
N PRO A 173 -11.87 11.33 1.19
CA PRO A 173 -11.13 12.08 2.19
C PRO A 173 -10.10 13.05 1.61
N ASN A 174 -9.70 12.88 0.36
CA ASN A 174 -8.55 13.60 -0.21
C ASN A 174 -8.78 14.14 -1.64
N GLY A 175 -9.96 13.88 -2.20
CA GLY A 175 -10.31 14.35 -3.56
C GLY A 175 -9.81 13.44 -4.68
N SER A 176 -9.54 12.16 -4.38
CA SER A 176 -9.17 11.15 -5.38
C SER A 176 -10.23 11.01 -6.47
N LEU A 177 -9.81 10.93 -7.73
CA LEU A 177 -10.71 10.63 -8.84
C LEU A 177 -11.41 9.28 -8.60
N ASN A 178 -12.71 9.22 -8.89
CA ASN A 178 -13.57 8.04 -8.77
C ASN A 178 -13.45 7.32 -7.42
N ASP A 179 -13.18 8.07 -6.34
CA ASP A 179 -12.97 7.53 -5.00
C ASP A 179 -11.85 6.48 -4.90
N ILE A 180 -10.91 6.47 -5.83
CA ILE A 180 -9.80 5.50 -5.86
C ILE A 180 -8.94 5.67 -4.60
N ALA A 181 -8.91 4.63 -3.77
CA ALA A 181 -8.10 4.54 -2.56
C ALA A 181 -6.82 3.72 -2.77
N GLY A 182 -6.83 2.84 -3.76
CA GLY A 182 -5.71 2.00 -4.12
C GLY A 182 -5.90 1.31 -5.46
N LEU A 183 -4.78 0.95 -6.07
CA LEU A 183 -4.68 0.32 -7.38
C LEU A 183 -3.88 -0.98 -7.32
N ARG A 184 -4.07 -1.81 -8.34
CA ARG A 184 -3.15 -2.88 -8.71
C ARG A 184 -2.61 -2.64 -10.13
N ASN A 185 -1.46 -3.24 -10.46
CA ASN A 185 -1.01 -3.31 -11.85
C ASN A 185 -1.78 -4.39 -12.64
N GLU A 186 -1.64 -4.39 -13.95
CA GLU A 186 -2.30 -5.35 -14.86
C GLU A 186 -2.01 -6.80 -14.49
N ARG A 187 -0.77 -7.12 -14.10
CA ARG A 187 -0.36 -8.47 -13.68
C ARG A 187 -0.91 -8.88 -12.31
N GLY A 188 -1.36 -7.93 -11.48
CA GLY A 188 -1.92 -8.19 -10.15
C GLY A 188 -0.89 -8.47 -9.05
N ASN A 189 0.39 -8.31 -9.32
CA ASN A 189 1.45 -8.53 -8.32
C ASN A 189 1.88 -7.25 -7.58
N VAL A 190 1.60 -6.07 -8.12
CA VAL A 190 1.89 -4.79 -7.46
C VAL A 190 0.58 -4.16 -7.02
N VAL A 191 0.48 -3.84 -5.73
CA VAL A 191 -0.67 -3.15 -5.13
C VAL A 191 -0.19 -1.92 -4.39
N GLY A 192 -0.88 -0.80 -4.55
CA GLY A 192 -0.65 0.42 -3.79
C GLY A 192 -1.95 0.96 -3.22
N LEU A 193 -1.93 1.45 -1.97
CA LEU A 193 -3.08 2.10 -1.35
C LEU A 193 -2.64 3.21 -0.40
N MET A 194 -3.49 4.24 -0.26
CA MET A 194 -3.23 5.37 0.66
C MET A 194 -3.54 5.04 2.14
N PRO A 195 -4.58 4.26 2.47
CA PRO A 195 -4.82 3.79 3.84
C PRO A 195 -3.71 2.87 4.35
N HIS A 196 -3.64 2.73 5.68
CA HIS A 196 -2.57 2.04 6.42
C HIS A 196 -3.06 0.72 7.04
N PRO A 197 -3.02 -0.42 6.31
CA PRO A 197 -3.45 -1.70 6.86
C PRO A 197 -2.57 -2.17 8.04
N GLU A 198 -1.30 -1.77 8.10
CA GLU A 198 -0.38 -2.11 9.18
C GLU A 198 -0.79 -1.54 10.54
N HIS A 199 -1.68 -0.55 10.55
CA HIS A 199 -2.28 0.03 11.78
C HIS A 199 -3.60 -0.61 12.19
N ALA A 200 -4.09 -1.63 11.46
CA ALA A 200 -5.32 -2.34 11.73
C ALA A 200 -5.08 -3.87 11.79
N VAL A 201 -4.10 -4.30 12.58
CA VAL A 201 -3.64 -5.70 12.65
C VAL A 201 -3.93 -6.38 13.98
N GLU A 202 -4.36 -5.63 15.00
CA GLU A 202 -4.72 -6.13 16.33
C GLU A 202 -5.94 -5.40 16.87
N GLU A 203 -6.75 -6.11 17.67
CA GLU A 203 -7.88 -5.50 18.36
C GLU A 203 -7.43 -4.41 19.35
N GLY A 204 -8.20 -3.34 19.42
CA GLY A 204 -7.92 -2.21 20.30
C GLY A 204 -6.89 -1.21 19.77
N PHE A 205 -6.25 -1.49 18.66
CA PHE A 205 -5.45 -0.51 17.91
C PHE A 205 -6.36 0.32 17.00
N GLY A 206 -6.15 1.60 17.01
CA GLY A 206 -6.95 2.56 16.25
C GLY A 206 -7.20 3.81 17.08
N PRO A 207 -7.74 4.88 16.51
CA PRO A 207 -8.04 6.08 17.26
C PRO A 207 -9.06 5.75 18.36
N ASP A 208 -8.67 5.98 19.61
CA ASP A 208 -9.54 5.80 20.76
C ASP A 208 -10.56 6.94 20.83
N THR A 209 -11.53 6.91 19.94
CA THR A 209 -12.66 7.82 20.00
C THR A 209 -13.94 7.03 20.17
N ARG A 210 -14.82 7.47 21.06
CA ARG A 210 -16.13 6.85 21.28
C ARG A 210 -17.04 6.86 20.03
N LEU A 211 -16.63 7.61 18.99
CA LEU A 211 -17.31 7.78 17.72
C LEU A 211 -16.57 7.14 16.55
N ALA A 212 -15.34 6.65 16.75
CA ALA A 212 -14.58 6.05 15.69
C ALA A 212 -15.11 4.65 15.35
N MET A 213 -15.26 4.41 14.08
CA MET A 213 -15.29 3.05 13.56
C MET A 213 -13.92 2.44 13.85
N ARG A 214 -13.86 1.35 14.58
CA ARG A 214 -12.60 0.66 14.85
C ARG A 214 -12.43 -0.44 13.86
N SER A 215 -11.39 -0.36 13.04
CA SER A 215 -11.01 -1.42 12.10
C SER A 215 -10.56 -2.69 12.84
N GLY A 216 -9.91 -2.52 13.98
CA GLY A 216 -9.35 -3.65 14.72
C GLY A 216 -8.38 -4.47 13.91
N VAL A 217 -8.87 -5.46 13.16
CA VAL A 217 -8.06 -6.47 12.46
C VAL A 217 -8.25 -6.51 10.94
N ASP A 218 -9.02 -5.60 10.36
CA ASP A 218 -9.30 -5.60 8.91
C ASP A 218 -8.02 -5.52 8.07
N GLY A 219 -7.03 -4.77 8.53
CA GLY A 219 -5.73 -4.63 7.87
C GLY A 219 -4.84 -5.87 7.96
N ARG A 220 -5.06 -6.75 8.96
CA ARG A 220 -4.28 -7.98 9.11
C ARG A 220 -4.42 -8.89 7.90
N ARG A 221 -5.57 -8.88 7.27
CA ARG A 221 -5.90 -9.73 6.12
C ARG A 221 -5.04 -9.43 4.88
N PHE A 222 -4.49 -8.25 4.73
CA PHE A 222 -3.51 -7.96 3.67
C PHE A 222 -2.26 -8.83 3.83
N PHE A 223 -1.78 -8.95 5.05
CA PHE A 223 -0.54 -9.68 5.37
C PHE A 223 -0.78 -11.19 5.41
N THR A 224 -1.93 -11.66 5.94
CA THR A 224 -2.28 -13.10 5.90
C THR A 224 -2.51 -13.58 4.49
N SER A 225 -3.15 -12.77 3.61
CA SER A 225 -3.27 -13.05 2.18
C SER A 225 -1.92 -13.30 1.53
N ALA A 226 -0.97 -12.38 1.77
CA ALA A 226 0.37 -12.49 1.19
C ALA A 226 1.10 -13.74 1.68
N VAL A 227 1.12 -13.99 3.00
CA VAL A 227 1.77 -15.16 3.58
C VAL A 227 1.16 -16.44 3.02
N ALA A 228 -0.16 -16.56 2.98
CA ALA A 228 -0.85 -17.73 2.43
C ALA A 228 -0.53 -17.94 0.95
N SER A 229 -0.57 -16.88 0.15
CA SER A 229 -0.27 -16.94 -1.30
C SER A 229 1.17 -17.39 -1.57
N LEU A 230 2.14 -16.86 -0.81
CA LEU A 230 3.55 -17.21 -0.96
C LEU A 230 3.85 -18.64 -0.52
N VAL A 231 3.25 -19.11 0.56
CA VAL A 231 3.41 -20.50 1.03
C VAL A 231 2.77 -21.49 0.06
N ALA A 232 1.66 -21.13 -0.59
CA ALA A 232 1.00 -21.99 -1.58
C ALA A 232 1.78 -22.07 -2.91
N ALA A 233 2.62 -21.09 -3.22
CA ALA A 233 3.43 -21.03 -4.45
C ALA A 233 4.80 -21.69 -4.33
N ALA A 234 5.24 -22.02 -3.10
CA ALA A 234 6.54 -22.65 -2.76
C ALA A 234 6.50 -24.18 -2.84
#